data_088c4cf2050b4419c5fbf236d83fd8ca
#
_entry.id   088c4cf2050b4419c5fbf236d83fd8ca
#
_cell.length_a   1.000
_cell.length_b   1.000
_cell.length_c   1.000
_cell.angle_alpha   90.00
_cell.angle_beta   90.00
_cell.angle_gamma   90.00
#
_symmetry.space_group_name_H-M   'P 1'
#
loop_
_entity.id
_entity.type
_entity.pdbx_description
1 polymer ?
#
loop_
_entity_poly.entity_id
_entity_poly.type
_entity_poly.pdbx_seq_one_letter_code
_entity_poly.pdbx_strand_id
1 'polypeptide(L)'
;MNFKSLITPMLAATLLVASCTSEKDAVFTDNCGGKAPGGAVGILMPISQDLQMGDATRAQIEADPTTYPILDSATYNVAYGHLYRMRSTILNSGKVYYKDDFPWRIRIIKDDNTLNAFCTPGGYIYVYTGIIKYLDNETQLAGVLGHEIAHADRRHSANQMLKQYGLQTLIDIFTSGSTQQIAQIGAQLIALKFSRTDETEADDYSVRYLLGTEYDPQGAKYFFQKIGGSTSVPEFLSTHPNPDNRVTNIEETWKCLGSGGNTGTFAARYQELKNSLPQ
;
A
#
# COMPACT_ATOMS: atom_id res chain seq x y z
N MET A 1 -62.87 -40.39 6.11
CA MET A 1 -62.00 -39.75 5.14
C MET A 1 -60.74 -39.26 5.87
N ASN A 2 -59.63 -40.02 5.76
CA ASN A 2 -58.38 -39.67 6.46
C ASN A 2 -57.43 -38.97 5.47
N PHE A 3 -57.18 -37.69 5.74
CA PHE A 3 -56.13 -36.97 5.04
C PHE A 3 -54.79 -37.20 5.75
N LYS A 4 -53.91 -38.02 5.15
CA LYS A 4 -52.50 -38.12 5.54
C LYS A 4 -51.73 -36.96 4.89
N SER A 5 -51.26 -36.06 5.74
CA SER A 5 -50.30 -35.00 5.39
C SER A 5 -48.96 -35.65 5.01
N LEU A 6 -48.49 -35.47 3.78
CA LEU A 6 -47.13 -35.78 3.34
C LEU A 6 -46.23 -34.61 3.68
N ILE A 7 -45.41 -34.74 4.70
CA ILE A 7 -44.31 -33.85 5.01
C ILE A 7 -43.11 -34.33 4.19
N THR A 8 -42.75 -33.58 3.16
CA THR A 8 -41.51 -33.76 2.39
C THR A 8 -40.35 -33.18 3.19
N PRO A 9 -39.26 -33.90 3.46
CA PRO A 9 -38.10 -33.31 4.11
C PRO A 9 -37.35 -32.41 3.11
N MET A 10 -37.25 -31.13 3.44
CA MET A 10 -36.43 -30.16 2.77
C MET A 10 -34.96 -30.50 3.04
N LEU A 11 -34.29 -31.04 2.03
CA LEU A 11 -32.87 -31.34 2.08
C LEU A 11 -32.10 -30.02 2.10
N ALA A 12 -31.61 -29.63 3.27
CA ALA A 12 -30.69 -28.49 3.38
C ALA A 12 -29.35 -28.92 2.78
N ALA A 13 -29.10 -28.47 1.54
CA ALA A 13 -27.80 -28.58 0.91
C ALA A 13 -26.86 -27.56 1.61
N THR A 14 -26.11 -28.04 2.60
CA THR A 14 -24.95 -27.33 3.11
C THR A 14 -23.90 -27.28 2.00
N LEU A 15 -23.79 -26.12 1.34
CA LEU A 15 -22.63 -25.82 0.49
C LEU A 15 -21.40 -25.74 1.41
N LEU A 16 -20.64 -26.81 1.46
CA LEU A 16 -19.24 -26.78 1.90
C LEU A 16 -18.46 -25.99 0.85
N VAL A 17 -18.27 -24.69 1.09
CA VAL A 17 -17.27 -23.91 0.39
C VAL A 17 -15.92 -24.43 0.90
N ALA A 18 -15.39 -25.46 0.26
CA ALA A 18 -14.00 -25.82 0.41
C ALA A 18 -13.18 -24.62 -0.06
N SER A 19 -12.60 -23.88 0.88
CA SER A 19 -11.60 -22.86 0.59
C SER A 19 -10.38 -23.57 -0.01
N CYS A 20 -10.36 -23.76 -1.32
CA CYS A 20 -9.14 -24.08 -2.04
C CYS A 20 -8.24 -22.84 -1.96
N THR A 21 -7.36 -22.79 -0.96
CA THR A 21 -6.23 -21.85 -1.00
C THR A 21 -5.38 -22.24 -2.21
N SER A 22 -5.14 -21.27 -3.09
CA SER A 22 -4.24 -21.49 -4.22
C SER A 22 -2.81 -21.75 -3.70
N GLU A 23 -1.98 -22.43 -4.49
CA GLU A 23 -0.57 -22.64 -4.14
C GLU A 23 0.13 -21.28 -3.89
N LYS A 24 -0.23 -20.24 -4.65
CA LYS A 24 0.22 -18.87 -4.44
C LYS A 24 -0.19 -18.36 -3.05
N ASP A 25 -1.43 -18.56 -2.63
CA ASP A 25 -1.93 -18.07 -1.33
C ASP A 25 -1.23 -18.73 -0.15
N ALA A 26 -0.85 -20.01 -0.26
CA ALA A 26 -0.14 -20.73 0.79
C ALA A 26 1.24 -20.12 1.11
N VAL A 27 1.92 -19.55 0.13
CA VAL A 27 3.22 -18.87 0.31
C VAL A 27 3.09 -17.62 1.17
N PHE A 28 1.91 -16.99 1.18
CA PHE A 28 1.65 -15.74 1.89
C PHE A 28 0.98 -15.93 3.25
N THR A 29 0.62 -17.18 3.61
CA THR A 29 0.01 -17.47 4.90
C THR A 29 1.06 -17.94 5.91
N ASP A 30 1.05 -17.35 7.10
CA ASP A 30 1.94 -17.73 8.21
C ASP A 30 1.21 -17.66 9.56
N ASN A 31 1.89 -18.15 10.62
CA ASN A 31 1.34 -18.17 11.98
C ASN A 31 1.35 -16.79 12.68
N CYS A 32 1.87 -15.77 12.02
CA CYS A 32 1.94 -14.40 12.54
C CYS A 32 0.89 -13.47 11.89
N GLY A 33 -0.19 -14.03 11.36
CA GLY A 33 -1.28 -13.27 10.75
C GLY A 33 -1.08 -12.93 9.27
N GLY A 34 0.03 -13.34 8.66
CA GLY A 34 0.25 -13.21 7.22
C GLY A 34 -0.80 -14.00 6.45
N LYS A 35 -1.34 -13.42 5.39
CA LYS A 35 -2.37 -14.02 4.53
C LYS A 35 -2.27 -13.43 3.12
N ALA A 36 -2.77 -14.15 2.14
CA ALA A 36 -2.96 -13.58 0.80
C ALA A 36 -3.91 -12.37 0.85
N PRO A 37 -3.75 -11.37 -0.06
CA PRO A 37 -4.73 -10.31 -0.21
C PRO A 37 -6.09 -10.91 -0.50
N GLY A 38 -7.07 -10.59 0.35
CA GLY A 38 -8.34 -11.30 0.30
C GLY A 38 -9.53 -10.42 0.60
N GLY A 39 -10.56 -11.05 1.13
CA GLY A 39 -11.84 -10.41 1.41
C GLY A 39 -12.67 -10.20 0.15
N ALA A 40 -13.70 -9.36 0.27
CA ALA A 40 -14.67 -9.12 -0.80
C ALA A 40 -14.00 -8.62 -2.10
N VAL A 41 -13.00 -7.75 -1.99
CA VAL A 41 -12.28 -7.20 -3.15
C VAL A 41 -11.53 -8.27 -3.94
N GLY A 42 -10.85 -9.20 -3.26
CA GLY A 42 -10.11 -10.26 -3.95
C GLY A 42 -11.00 -11.16 -4.80
N ILE A 43 -12.26 -11.35 -4.37
CA ILE A 43 -13.24 -12.19 -5.06
C ILE A 43 -14.05 -11.41 -6.10
N LEU A 44 -14.43 -10.16 -5.79
CA LEU A 44 -15.45 -9.43 -6.53
C LEU A 44 -14.88 -8.43 -7.54
N MET A 45 -13.66 -7.95 -7.34
CA MET A 45 -13.05 -6.93 -8.19
C MET A 45 -11.79 -7.46 -8.89
N PRO A 46 -11.78 -7.61 -10.21
CA PRO A 46 -10.60 -8.01 -10.94
C PRO A 46 -9.49 -6.92 -10.85
N ILE A 47 -8.24 -7.35 -10.95
CA ILE A 47 -7.05 -6.47 -10.90
C ILE A 47 -7.08 -5.36 -11.96
N SER A 48 -7.71 -5.60 -13.10
CA SER A 48 -7.89 -4.59 -14.15
C SER A 48 -8.58 -3.32 -13.65
N GLN A 49 -9.43 -3.41 -12.62
CA GLN A 49 -10.07 -2.22 -12.02
C GLN A 49 -9.08 -1.43 -11.16
N ASP A 50 -8.17 -2.08 -10.43
CA ASP A 50 -7.08 -1.36 -9.74
C ASP A 50 -6.20 -0.61 -10.73
N LEU A 51 -5.87 -1.23 -11.86
CA LEU A 51 -5.09 -0.58 -12.91
C LEU A 51 -5.82 0.63 -13.51
N GLN A 52 -7.13 0.51 -13.79
CA GLN A 52 -7.94 1.61 -14.29
C GLN A 52 -8.05 2.77 -13.28
N MET A 53 -8.29 2.46 -12.00
CA MET A 53 -8.30 3.45 -10.93
C MET A 53 -6.95 4.15 -10.80
N GLY A 54 -5.88 3.37 -10.81
CA GLY A 54 -4.51 3.90 -10.72
C GLY A 54 -4.15 4.79 -11.89
N ASP A 55 -4.46 4.39 -13.12
CA ASP A 55 -4.21 5.19 -14.31
C ASP A 55 -5.03 6.49 -14.31
N ALA A 56 -6.29 6.45 -13.88
CA ALA A 56 -7.11 7.66 -13.75
C ALA A 56 -6.55 8.63 -12.71
N THR A 57 -6.13 8.11 -11.55
CA THR A 57 -5.52 8.92 -10.48
C THR A 57 -4.19 9.51 -10.94
N ARG A 58 -3.33 8.70 -11.55
CA ARG A 58 -2.06 9.14 -12.14
C ARG A 58 -2.27 10.27 -13.15
N ALA A 59 -3.23 10.11 -14.05
CA ALA A 59 -3.51 11.12 -15.07
C ALA A 59 -3.91 12.47 -14.45
N GLN A 60 -4.66 12.47 -13.34
CA GLN A 60 -5.02 13.70 -12.63
C GLN A 60 -3.81 14.34 -11.93
N ILE A 61 -3.00 13.53 -11.23
CA ILE A 61 -1.80 14.02 -10.55
C ILE A 61 -0.83 14.64 -11.58
N GLU A 62 -0.56 13.92 -12.68
CA GLU A 62 0.37 14.37 -13.72
C GLU A 62 -0.17 15.57 -14.54
N ALA A 63 -1.49 15.80 -14.55
CA ALA A 63 -2.11 16.97 -15.20
C ALA A 63 -2.12 18.24 -14.33
N ASP A 64 -1.78 18.15 -13.06
CA ASP A 64 -1.72 19.29 -12.12
C ASP A 64 -0.29 19.52 -11.59
N PRO A 65 0.62 20.08 -12.41
CA PRO A 65 1.99 20.34 -11.98
C PRO A 65 2.11 21.47 -10.95
N THR A 66 1.03 22.20 -10.68
CA THR A 66 1.00 23.24 -9.64
C THR A 66 0.87 22.60 -8.25
N THR A 67 -0.03 21.66 -8.11
CA THR A 67 -0.23 20.92 -6.85
C THR A 67 0.78 19.80 -6.69
N TYR A 68 1.15 19.14 -7.79
CA TYR A 68 2.05 17.98 -7.82
C TYR A 68 3.22 18.22 -8.79
N PRO A 69 4.18 19.09 -8.44
CA PRO A 69 5.36 19.35 -9.29
C PRO A 69 6.29 18.13 -9.30
N ILE A 70 6.08 17.22 -10.24
CA ILE A 70 6.85 15.98 -10.37
C ILE A 70 8.24 16.28 -10.94
N LEU A 71 9.28 15.81 -10.27
CA LEU A 71 10.65 15.90 -10.75
C LEU A 71 10.86 15.01 -11.97
N ASP A 72 11.49 15.57 -13.00
CA ASP A 72 11.83 14.82 -14.20
C ASP A 72 12.86 13.72 -13.90
N SER A 73 12.57 12.48 -14.26
CA SER A 73 13.40 11.32 -13.90
C SER A 73 14.72 11.24 -14.68
N ALA A 74 14.84 11.91 -15.82
CA ALA A 74 16.10 11.97 -16.56
C ALA A 74 17.04 12.98 -15.92
N THR A 75 16.51 14.14 -15.52
CA THR A 75 17.25 15.20 -14.83
C THR A 75 17.71 14.76 -13.43
N TYR A 76 16.84 14.12 -12.67
CA TYR A 76 17.09 13.64 -11.29
C TYR A 76 17.36 12.15 -11.22
N ASN A 77 18.09 11.62 -12.20
CA ASN A 77 18.29 10.18 -12.38
C ASN A 77 18.96 9.50 -11.18
N VAL A 78 19.84 10.19 -10.45
CA VAL A 78 20.47 9.67 -9.22
C VAL A 78 19.42 9.45 -8.14
N ALA A 79 18.58 10.45 -7.85
CA ALA A 79 17.50 10.32 -6.86
C ALA A 79 16.53 9.18 -7.22
N TYR A 80 16.11 9.13 -8.48
CA TYR A 80 15.25 8.06 -8.96
C TYR A 80 15.93 6.68 -8.91
N GLY A 81 17.24 6.61 -9.17
CA GLY A 81 18.04 5.39 -9.07
C GLY A 81 17.99 4.76 -7.67
N HIS A 82 18.13 5.59 -6.62
CA HIS A 82 17.97 5.14 -5.23
C HIS A 82 16.56 4.62 -4.94
N LEU A 83 15.53 5.36 -5.35
CA LEU A 83 14.14 4.94 -5.13
C LEU A 83 13.79 3.66 -5.92
N TYR A 84 14.26 3.54 -7.15
CA TYR A 84 14.04 2.33 -7.96
C TYR A 84 14.72 1.11 -7.35
N ARG A 85 15.93 1.26 -6.79
CA ARG A 85 16.62 0.18 -6.08
C ARG A 85 15.83 -0.24 -4.84
N MET A 86 15.45 0.69 -3.95
CA MET A 86 14.64 0.39 -2.77
C MET A 86 13.34 -0.32 -3.13
N ARG A 87 12.57 0.22 -4.08
CA ARG A 87 11.35 -0.43 -4.58
C ARG A 87 11.65 -1.84 -5.09
N SER A 88 12.68 -2.01 -5.91
CA SER A 88 13.01 -3.33 -6.49
C SER A 88 13.44 -4.33 -5.42
N THR A 89 14.17 -3.90 -4.40
CA THR A 89 14.54 -4.72 -3.24
C THR A 89 13.29 -5.20 -2.50
N ILE A 90 12.32 -4.32 -2.26
CA ILE A 90 11.06 -4.66 -1.59
C ILE A 90 10.25 -5.64 -2.45
N LEU A 91 10.05 -5.35 -3.73
CA LEU A 91 9.28 -6.21 -4.64
C LEU A 91 9.90 -7.60 -4.79
N ASN A 92 11.24 -7.69 -4.74
CA ASN A 92 11.97 -8.95 -4.86
C ASN A 92 12.12 -9.71 -3.53
N SER A 93 11.51 -9.25 -2.44
CA SER A 93 11.51 -9.95 -1.15
C SER A 93 10.79 -11.32 -1.20
N GLY A 94 10.02 -11.58 -2.26
CA GLY A 94 9.18 -12.77 -2.37
C GLY A 94 7.88 -12.71 -1.55
N LYS A 95 7.58 -11.53 -0.97
CA LYS A 95 6.42 -11.33 -0.08
C LYS A 95 5.36 -10.36 -0.65
N VAL A 96 5.62 -9.69 -1.78
CA VAL A 96 4.66 -8.84 -2.48
C VAL A 96 3.82 -9.72 -3.41
N TYR A 97 2.52 -9.79 -3.15
CA TYR A 97 1.60 -10.71 -3.82
C TYR A 97 1.35 -10.33 -5.29
N TYR A 98 1.09 -9.04 -5.55
CA TYR A 98 0.85 -8.50 -6.89
C TYR A 98 2.11 -7.91 -7.56
N LYS A 99 3.29 -8.45 -7.20
CA LYS A 99 4.57 -7.99 -7.73
C LYS A 99 4.61 -7.90 -9.25
N ASP A 100 4.06 -8.90 -9.93
CA ASP A 100 4.11 -9.03 -11.39
C ASP A 100 2.83 -8.51 -12.07
N ASP A 101 1.80 -8.17 -11.30
CA ASP A 101 0.50 -7.73 -11.81
C ASP A 101 0.42 -6.20 -11.92
N PHE A 102 1.17 -5.47 -11.08
CA PHE A 102 1.15 -4.01 -11.04
C PHE A 102 2.42 -3.39 -11.67
N PRO A 103 2.33 -2.22 -12.32
CA PRO A 103 3.46 -1.54 -12.94
C PRO A 103 4.48 -0.97 -11.96
N TRP A 104 4.14 -0.81 -10.70
CA TRP A 104 4.99 -0.33 -9.59
C TRP A 104 5.83 0.89 -9.97
N ARG A 105 5.20 1.94 -10.45
CA ARG A 105 5.86 3.18 -10.84
C ARG A 105 6.06 4.09 -9.64
N ILE A 106 7.22 4.73 -9.55
CA ILE A 106 7.54 5.69 -8.48
C ILE A 106 7.81 7.07 -9.08
N ARG A 107 7.33 8.12 -8.40
CA ARG A 107 7.50 9.53 -8.75
C ARG A 107 7.93 10.33 -7.52
N ILE A 108 8.73 11.38 -7.74
CA ILE A 108 9.13 12.32 -6.70
C ILE A 108 8.36 13.63 -6.93
N ILE A 109 7.63 14.08 -5.92
CA ILE A 109 6.95 15.39 -5.93
C ILE A 109 7.84 16.39 -5.21
N LYS A 110 8.13 17.52 -5.88
CA LYS A 110 8.94 18.61 -5.31
C LYS A 110 8.08 19.46 -4.36
N ASP A 111 8.08 19.11 -3.11
CA ASP A 111 7.58 19.92 -2.02
C ASP A 111 8.34 19.54 -0.75
N ASP A 112 9.20 20.45 -0.31
CA ASP A 112 10.07 20.20 0.84
C ASP A 112 9.35 20.37 2.19
N ASN A 113 8.17 20.99 2.19
CA ASN A 113 7.37 21.23 3.39
C ASN A 113 6.42 20.09 3.70
N THR A 114 6.11 19.26 2.69
CA THR A 114 5.16 18.14 2.85
C THR A 114 5.89 16.86 3.23
N LEU A 115 5.66 16.40 4.47
CA LEU A 115 6.16 15.12 4.96
C LEU A 115 5.14 14.02 4.60
N ASN A 116 5.15 13.59 3.34
CA ASN A 116 4.19 12.60 2.86
C ASN A 116 4.78 11.67 1.78
N ALA A 117 4.21 10.50 1.69
CA ALA A 117 4.27 9.57 0.57
C ALA A 117 2.90 8.90 0.44
N PHE A 118 2.52 8.46 -0.74
CA PHE A 118 1.27 7.72 -0.93
C PHE A 118 1.36 6.78 -2.13
N CYS A 119 0.53 5.75 -2.10
CA CYS A 119 0.39 4.81 -3.21
C CYS A 119 -1.08 4.76 -3.67
N THR A 120 -1.29 4.78 -4.97
CA THR A 120 -2.62 4.59 -5.57
C THR A 120 -2.81 3.14 -6.00
N PRO A 121 -4.05 2.69 -6.26
CA PRO A 121 -4.28 1.36 -6.84
C PRO A 121 -3.39 1.11 -8.05
N GLY A 122 -3.00 -0.13 -8.29
CA GLY A 122 -2.09 -0.48 -9.38
C GLY A 122 -0.62 -0.13 -9.13
N GLY A 123 -0.24 0.30 -7.90
CA GLY A 123 1.15 0.46 -7.51
C GLY A 123 1.84 1.72 -8.07
N TYR A 124 1.14 2.83 -8.20
CA TYR A 124 1.74 4.14 -8.50
C TYR A 124 2.10 4.84 -7.19
N ILE A 125 3.38 4.96 -6.91
CA ILE A 125 3.95 5.47 -5.66
C ILE A 125 4.43 6.90 -5.86
N TYR A 126 4.09 7.79 -4.96
CA TYR A 126 4.50 9.19 -4.94
C TYR A 126 5.22 9.48 -3.63
N VAL A 127 6.40 10.11 -3.72
CA VAL A 127 7.23 10.44 -2.55
C VAL A 127 7.58 11.92 -2.62
N TYR A 128 7.23 12.65 -1.59
CA TYR A 128 7.57 14.08 -1.50
C TYR A 128 9.04 14.29 -1.12
N THR A 129 9.65 15.34 -1.66
CA THR A 129 11.04 15.69 -1.29
C THR A 129 11.15 16.00 0.21
N GLY A 130 10.10 16.52 0.82
CA GLY A 130 10.06 16.82 2.26
C GLY A 130 10.31 15.57 3.11
N ILE A 131 9.61 14.45 2.87
CA ILE A 131 9.84 13.23 3.65
C ILE A 131 11.24 12.65 3.40
N ILE A 132 11.75 12.71 2.15
CA ILE A 132 13.12 12.26 1.85
C ILE A 132 14.15 13.09 2.63
N LYS A 133 13.99 14.42 2.65
CA LYS A 133 14.90 15.31 3.37
C LYS A 133 14.78 15.17 4.89
N TYR A 134 13.58 14.87 5.40
CA TYR A 134 13.31 14.71 6.83
C TYR A 134 13.92 13.45 7.44
N LEU A 135 13.86 12.31 6.76
CA LEU A 135 14.36 11.03 7.26
C LEU A 135 15.89 11.02 7.39
N ASP A 136 16.42 10.15 8.26
CA ASP A 136 17.86 10.12 8.61
C ASP A 136 18.66 9.14 7.76
N ASN A 137 18.01 8.07 7.30
CA ASN A 137 18.69 6.99 6.60
C ASN A 137 17.76 6.25 5.66
N GLU A 138 18.36 5.41 4.82
CA GLU A 138 17.66 4.70 3.75
C GLU A 138 16.64 3.67 4.29
N THR A 139 16.94 3.03 5.41
CA THR A 139 16.06 2.04 6.04
C THR A 139 14.73 2.67 6.49
N GLN A 140 14.76 3.90 7.00
CA GLN A 140 13.53 4.61 7.35
C GLN A 140 12.66 4.85 6.11
N LEU A 141 13.27 5.29 5.00
CA LEU A 141 12.53 5.48 3.74
C LEU A 141 12.06 4.15 3.15
N ALA A 142 12.86 3.09 3.24
CA ALA A 142 12.43 1.75 2.82
C ALA A 142 11.24 1.24 3.64
N GLY A 143 11.18 1.56 4.94
CA GLY A 143 10.02 1.29 5.80
C GLY A 143 8.76 2.01 5.32
N VAL A 144 8.86 3.30 5.01
CA VAL A 144 7.76 4.08 4.43
C VAL A 144 7.33 3.50 3.08
N LEU A 145 8.28 3.20 2.18
CA LEU A 145 7.96 2.60 0.87
C LEU A 145 7.32 1.22 1.02
N GLY A 146 7.76 0.41 1.98
CA GLY A 146 7.15 -0.89 2.28
C GLY A 146 5.69 -0.75 2.73
N HIS A 147 5.39 0.27 3.54
CA HIS A 147 4.05 0.62 3.98
C HIS A 147 3.16 1.06 2.78
N GLU A 148 3.67 1.93 1.90
CA GLU A 148 2.93 2.35 0.71
C GLU A 148 2.69 1.20 -0.27
N ILE A 149 3.70 0.36 -0.50
CA ILE A 149 3.56 -0.85 -1.31
C ILE A 149 2.51 -1.77 -0.70
N ALA A 150 2.45 -1.89 0.64
CA ALA A 150 1.44 -2.70 1.29
C ALA A 150 0.02 -2.18 1.04
N HIS A 151 -0.23 -0.87 1.05
CA HIS A 151 -1.55 -0.34 0.72
C HIS A 151 -2.04 -0.78 -0.66
N ALA A 152 -1.18 -0.77 -1.68
CA ALA A 152 -1.53 -1.24 -3.02
C ALA A 152 -1.64 -2.77 -3.08
N ASP A 153 -0.65 -3.49 -2.56
CA ASP A 153 -0.59 -4.95 -2.57
C ASP A 153 -1.74 -5.60 -1.79
N ARG A 154 -2.19 -4.96 -0.70
CA ARG A 154 -3.35 -5.38 0.10
C ARG A 154 -4.68 -4.85 -0.45
N ARG A 155 -4.63 -4.02 -1.52
CA ARG A 155 -5.77 -3.44 -2.22
C ARG A 155 -6.67 -2.60 -1.31
N HIS A 156 -6.09 -1.88 -0.34
CA HIS A 156 -6.84 -1.10 0.65
C HIS A 156 -7.74 -0.05 0.01
N SER A 157 -7.25 0.67 -1.00
CA SER A 157 -8.04 1.66 -1.74
C SER A 157 -9.24 1.03 -2.46
N ALA A 158 -9.05 -0.12 -3.12
CA ALA A 158 -10.12 -0.84 -3.79
C ALA A 158 -11.18 -1.35 -2.79
N ASN A 159 -10.73 -1.85 -1.61
CA ASN A 159 -11.63 -2.23 -0.52
C ASN A 159 -12.48 -1.06 -0.03
N GLN A 160 -11.89 0.13 0.11
CA GLN A 160 -12.62 1.32 0.55
C GLN A 160 -13.61 1.80 -0.52
N MET A 161 -13.20 1.81 -1.79
CA MET A 161 -14.11 2.13 -2.90
C MET A 161 -15.30 1.17 -2.95
N LEU A 162 -15.04 -0.13 -2.77
CA LEU A 162 -16.11 -1.14 -2.73
C LEU A 162 -17.09 -0.88 -1.56
N LYS A 163 -16.59 -0.52 -0.39
CA LYS A 163 -17.42 -0.16 0.77
C LYS A 163 -18.23 1.11 0.54
N GLN A 164 -17.65 2.10 -0.13
CA GLN A 164 -18.28 3.42 -0.36
C GLN A 164 -19.34 3.39 -1.45
N TYR A 165 -19.07 2.74 -2.57
CA TYR A 165 -19.91 2.76 -3.77
C TYR A 165 -20.73 1.50 -3.97
N GLY A 166 -20.30 0.37 -3.41
CA GLY A 166 -20.84 -0.94 -3.71
C GLY A 166 -20.35 -1.49 -5.05
N LEU A 167 -20.45 -2.81 -5.20
CA LEU A 167 -19.91 -3.53 -6.36
C LEU A 167 -20.57 -3.11 -7.68
N GLN A 168 -21.91 -3.06 -7.72
CA GLN A 168 -22.63 -2.76 -8.96
C GLN A 168 -22.27 -1.38 -9.50
N THR A 169 -22.25 -0.36 -8.64
CA THR A 169 -21.87 1.00 -9.04
C THR A 169 -20.46 1.07 -9.60
N LEU A 170 -19.50 0.37 -8.99
CA LEU A 170 -18.12 0.33 -9.51
C LEU A 170 -18.06 -0.38 -10.86
N ILE A 171 -18.75 -1.51 -11.01
CA ILE A 171 -18.84 -2.20 -12.30
C ILE A 171 -19.40 -1.25 -13.37
N ASP A 172 -20.49 -0.57 -13.11
CA ASP A 172 -21.14 0.33 -14.06
C ASP A 172 -20.19 1.48 -14.45
N ILE A 173 -19.47 2.08 -13.50
CA ILE A 173 -18.50 3.14 -13.75
C ILE A 173 -17.35 2.64 -14.64
N PHE A 174 -16.80 1.45 -14.37
CA PHE A 174 -15.66 0.93 -15.12
C PHE A 174 -16.01 0.28 -16.44
N THR A 175 -17.26 -0.15 -16.64
CA THR A 175 -17.71 -0.77 -17.92
C THR A 175 -18.37 0.21 -18.87
N SER A 176 -19.11 1.19 -18.35
CA SER A 176 -19.93 2.11 -19.15
C SER A 176 -19.88 3.56 -18.70
N GLY A 177 -19.09 3.86 -17.66
CA GLY A 177 -18.95 5.22 -17.12
C GLY A 177 -18.20 6.16 -18.06
N SER A 178 -18.51 7.45 -17.95
CA SER A 178 -17.80 8.49 -18.67
C SER A 178 -16.39 8.67 -18.12
N THR A 179 -15.48 9.22 -18.94
CA THR A 179 -14.14 9.64 -18.52
C THR A 179 -14.19 10.53 -17.29
N GLN A 180 -15.23 11.38 -17.18
CA GLN A 180 -15.43 12.24 -16.02
C GLN A 180 -15.73 11.47 -14.73
N GLN A 181 -16.55 10.40 -14.79
CA GLN A 181 -16.83 9.56 -13.62
C GLN A 181 -15.57 8.81 -13.15
N ILE A 182 -14.80 8.28 -14.08
CA ILE A 182 -13.51 7.63 -13.77
C ILE A 182 -12.53 8.64 -13.16
N ALA A 183 -12.49 9.87 -13.69
CA ALA A 183 -11.68 10.95 -13.14
C ALA A 183 -12.12 11.35 -11.72
N GLN A 184 -13.42 11.37 -11.43
CA GLN A 184 -13.93 11.62 -10.06
C GLN A 184 -13.48 10.54 -9.07
N ILE A 185 -13.46 9.27 -9.45
CA ILE A 185 -12.89 8.19 -8.63
C ILE A 185 -11.41 8.46 -8.35
N GLY A 186 -10.65 8.86 -9.38
CA GLY A 186 -9.24 9.22 -9.22
C GLY A 186 -9.01 10.34 -8.21
N ALA A 187 -9.81 11.43 -8.27
CA ALA A 187 -9.73 12.53 -7.32
C ALA A 187 -10.02 12.10 -5.88
N GLN A 188 -10.98 11.22 -5.70
CA GLN A 188 -11.34 10.69 -4.37
C GLN A 188 -10.24 9.79 -3.81
N LEU A 189 -9.54 9.04 -4.66
CA LEU A 189 -8.43 8.18 -4.24
C LEU A 189 -7.23 8.99 -3.71
N ILE A 190 -6.99 10.19 -4.25
CA ILE A 190 -5.96 11.10 -3.74
C ILE A 190 -6.28 11.60 -2.33
N ALA A 191 -7.56 11.85 -2.04
CA ALA A 191 -8.04 12.34 -0.73
C ALA A 191 -8.42 11.21 0.24
N LEU A 192 -8.16 9.94 -0.12
CA LEU A 192 -8.60 8.79 0.64
C LEU A 192 -7.85 8.72 1.98
N LYS A 193 -8.62 8.47 3.05
CA LYS A 193 -8.07 8.16 4.38
C LYS A 193 -8.28 6.69 4.66
N PHE A 194 -7.22 6.01 5.04
CA PHE A 194 -7.28 4.60 5.37
C PHE A 194 -7.89 4.36 6.76
N SER A 195 -8.47 3.19 6.95
CA SER A 195 -8.95 2.80 8.28
C SER A 195 -7.78 2.37 9.17
N ARG A 196 -7.95 2.42 10.50
CA ARG A 196 -6.93 1.93 11.44
C ARG A 196 -6.52 0.48 11.19
N THR A 197 -7.45 -0.35 10.71
CA THR A 197 -7.15 -1.75 10.35
C THR A 197 -6.28 -1.82 9.12
N ASP A 198 -6.54 -1.00 8.09
CA ASP A 198 -5.73 -0.94 6.88
C ASP A 198 -4.31 -0.46 7.21
N GLU A 199 -4.18 0.53 8.13
CA GLU A 199 -2.89 1.02 8.61
C GLU A 199 -2.09 -0.04 9.35
N THR A 200 -2.75 -0.77 10.26
CA THR A 200 -2.11 -1.87 11.00
C THR A 200 -1.66 -2.97 10.04
N GLU A 201 -2.47 -3.33 9.05
CA GLU A 201 -2.08 -4.30 8.04
C GLU A 201 -0.92 -3.80 7.17
N ALA A 202 -0.91 -2.52 6.78
CA ALA A 202 0.19 -1.94 6.00
C ALA A 202 1.51 -1.93 6.79
N ASP A 203 1.48 -1.62 8.08
CA ASP A 203 2.64 -1.71 8.95
C ASP A 203 3.16 -3.15 9.09
N ASP A 204 2.28 -4.10 9.31
CA ASP A 204 2.60 -5.53 9.41
C ASP A 204 3.29 -6.03 8.12
N TYR A 205 2.74 -5.68 6.96
CA TYR A 205 3.32 -6.07 5.68
C TYR A 205 4.60 -5.32 5.34
N SER A 206 4.78 -4.09 5.80
CA SER A 206 6.06 -3.40 5.69
C SER A 206 7.20 -4.20 6.35
N VAL A 207 6.96 -4.73 7.55
CA VAL A 207 7.92 -5.62 8.25
C VAL A 207 8.21 -6.88 7.43
N ARG A 208 7.17 -7.53 6.91
CA ARG A 208 7.28 -8.77 6.11
C ARG A 208 8.06 -8.57 4.82
N TYR A 209 7.82 -7.44 4.13
CA TYR A 209 8.51 -7.12 2.88
C TYR A 209 9.99 -6.82 3.09
N LEU A 210 10.35 -6.21 4.22
CA LEU A 210 11.75 -5.90 4.51
C LEU A 210 12.50 -7.09 5.13
N LEU A 211 11.80 -8.03 5.75
CA LEU A 211 12.42 -9.24 6.32
C LEU A 211 13.10 -10.06 5.22
N GLY A 212 14.39 -10.30 5.38
CA GLY A 212 15.20 -11.01 4.38
C GLY A 212 15.81 -10.11 3.30
N THR A 213 15.51 -8.80 3.30
CA THR A 213 16.21 -7.81 2.46
C THR A 213 17.46 -7.26 3.16
N GLU A 214 18.13 -6.30 2.52
CA GLU A 214 19.26 -5.59 3.14
C GLU A 214 18.85 -4.61 4.25
N TYR A 215 17.56 -4.25 4.35
CA TYR A 215 17.01 -3.27 5.29
C TYR A 215 16.59 -3.90 6.63
N ASP A 216 16.58 -3.07 7.67
CA ASP A 216 15.94 -3.44 8.94
C ASP A 216 14.42 -3.57 8.74
N PRO A 217 13.83 -4.73 9.09
CA PRO A 217 12.39 -4.93 8.99
C PRO A 217 11.55 -3.91 9.76
N GLN A 218 12.12 -3.28 10.77
CA GLN A 218 11.47 -2.26 11.59
C GLN A 218 11.61 -0.83 11.03
N GLY A 219 12.02 -0.66 9.78
CA GLY A 219 12.29 0.66 9.17
C GLY A 219 11.17 1.67 9.37
N ALA A 220 9.90 1.27 9.21
CA ALA A 220 8.74 2.14 9.44
C ALA A 220 8.61 2.59 10.91
N LYS A 221 8.98 1.76 11.89
CA LYS A 221 8.96 2.12 13.31
C LYS A 221 9.77 3.38 13.59
N TYR A 222 10.95 3.47 13.03
CA TYR A 222 11.85 4.61 13.26
C TYR A 222 11.29 5.91 12.68
N PHE A 223 10.55 5.83 11.56
CA PHE A 223 9.80 6.97 11.06
C PHE A 223 8.73 7.42 12.05
N PHE A 224 7.91 6.50 12.57
CA PHE A 224 6.84 6.84 13.53
C PHE A 224 7.41 7.37 14.87
N GLN A 225 8.51 6.84 15.35
CA GLN A 225 9.20 7.37 16.52
C GLN A 225 9.66 8.82 16.29
N LYS A 226 10.20 9.10 15.10
CA LYS A 226 10.67 10.44 14.75
C LYS A 226 9.54 11.45 14.63
N ILE A 227 8.43 11.12 13.97
CA ILE A 227 7.28 12.04 13.85
C ILE A 227 6.51 12.19 15.17
N GLY A 228 6.50 11.20 16.05
CA GLY A 228 5.85 11.26 17.36
C GLY A 228 6.48 12.32 18.30
N GLY A 229 7.71 12.73 18.04
CA GLY A 229 8.38 13.83 18.73
C GLY A 229 8.18 15.20 18.06
N SER A 230 7.45 15.29 16.95
CA SER A 230 7.23 16.54 16.21
C SER A 230 6.14 17.39 16.87
N THR A 231 6.32 18.72 16.86
CA THR A 231 5.32 19.69 17.35
C THR A 231 4.22 19.97 16.32
N SER A 232 4.40 19.56 15.07
CA SER A 232 3.41 19.66 13.99
C SER A 232 2.94 18.28 13.56
N VAL A 233 1.66 18.15 13.21
CA VAL A 233 1.11 16.91 12.64
C VAL A 233 1.55 16.83 11.19
N PRO A 234 2.41 15.87 10.79
CA PRO A 234 2.78 15.70 9.38
C PRO A 234 1.58 15.37 8.51
N GLU A 235 1.61 15.81 7.25
CA GLU A 235 0.56 15.50 6.26
C GLU A 235 0.34 13.99 6.11
N PHE A 236 1.39 13.20 6.28
CA PHE A 236 1.30 11.75 6.32
C PHE A 236 0.21 11.24 7.28
N LEU A 237 0.07 11.84 8.47
CA LEU A 237 -0.95 11.43 9.44
C LEU A 237 -2.36 11.90 9.07
N SER A 238 -2.53 12.79 8.08
CA SER A 238 -3.85 13.20 7.59
C SER A 238 -4.49 12.14 6.69
N THR A 239 -3.69 11.42 5.92
CA THR A 239 -4.10 10.30 5.05
C THR A 239 -3.92 8.94 5.72
N HIS A 240 -2.95 8.82 6.63
CA HIS A 240 -2.59 7.63 7.39
C HIS A 240 -2.82 7.87 8.89
N PRO A 241 -4.06 7.74 9.39
CA PRO A 241 -4.39 8.00 10.78
C PRO A 241 -3.52 7.18 11.73
N ASN A 242 -2.90 7.85 12.71
CA ASN A 242 -2.04 7.21 13.69
C ASN A 242 -2.87 6.39 14.70
N PRO A 243 -2.88 5.06 14.67
CA PRO A 243 -3.26 4.28 15.83
C PRO A 243 -2.18 4.43 16.89
N ASP A 244 -2.58 4.60 18.17
CA ASP A 244 -1.71 4.93 19.30
C ASP A 244 -0.54 3.96 19.55
N ASN A 245 -0.48 2.82 18.84
CA ASN A 245 0.42 1.70 19.08
C ASN A 245 1.14 1.17 17.82
N ARG A 246 1.32 1.99 16.75
CA ARG A 246 1.99 1.56 15.50
C ARG A 246 3.40 1.01 15.77
N VAL A 247 4.18 1.70 16.61
CA VAL A 247 5.53 1.26 17.02
C VAL A 247 5.49 -0.13 17.66
N THR A 248 4.56 -0.32 18.59
CA THR A 248 4.38 -1.60 19.29
C THR A 248 3.95 -2.71 18.33
N ASN A 249 3.00 -2.44 17.45
CA ASN A 249 2.52 -3.43 16.47
C ASN A 249 3.64 -3.89 15.52
N ILE A 250 4.46 -2.96 15.02
CA ILE A 250 5.63 -3.29 14.18
C ILE A 250 6.61 -4.20 14.94
N GLU A 251 6.88 -3.90 16.22
CA GLU A 251 7.75 -4.72 17.06
C GLU A 251 7.17 -6.11 17.32
N GLU A 252 5.88 -6.20 17.59
CA GLU A 252 5.19 -7.47 17.82
C GLU A 252 5.21 -8.36 16.56
N THR A 253 4.93 -7.78 15.40
CA THR A 253 5.03 -8.51 14.13
C THR A 253 6.46 -9.00 13.88
N TRP A 254 7.46 -8.14 14.06
CA TRP A 254 8.87 -8.53 13.93
C TRP A 254 9.27 -9.65 14.88
N LYS A 255 8.84 -9.59 16.16
CA LYS A 255 9.08 -10.64 17.15
C LYS A 255 8.41 -11.95 16.75
N CYS A 256 7.17 -11.90 16.32
CA CYS A 256 6.44 -13.08 15.86
C CYS A 256 7.13 -13.75 14.68
N LEU A 257 7.69 -12.97 13.77
CA LEU A 257 8.42 -13.47 12.59
C LEU A 257 9.86 -13.94 12.92
N GLY A 258 10.23 -14.06 14.21
CA GLY A 258 11.49 -14.62 14.66
C GLY A 258 12.59 -13.62 14.91
N SER A 259 12.28 -12.33 14.96
CA SER A 259 13.22 -11.23 15.29
C SER A 259 14.48 -11.20 14.40
N GLY A 260 14.38 -11.68 13.18
CA GLY A 260 15.47 -11.74 12.21
C GLY A 260 15.57 -10.48 11.35
N GLY A 261 16.51 -10.50 10.43
CA GLY A 261 16.72 -9.47 9.42
C GLY A 261 18.01 -8.67 9.61
N ASN A 262 18.27 -7.77 8.69
CA ASN A 262 19.41 -6.88 8.71
C ASN A 262 19.13 -5.64 9.57
N THR A 263 20.18 -4.92 9.94
CA THR A 263 20.11 -3.66 10.70
C THR A 263 20.83 -2.52 9.98
N GLY A 264 21.05 -2.69 8.66
CA GLY A 264 21.76 -1.70 7.84
C GLY A 264 20.96 -0.40 7.72
N THR A 265 21.60 0.72 8.01
CA THR A 265 20.98 2.05 7.88
C THR A 265 21.27 2.72 6.53
N PHE A 266 22.43 2.41 5.93
CA PHE A 266 22.88 2.94 4.64
C PHE A 266 22.92 4.48 4.59
N ALA A 267 23.34 5.12 5.67
CA ALA A 267 23.32 6.57 5.82
C ALA A 267 24.09 7.31 4.73
N ALA A 268 25.24 6.76 4.27
CA ALA A 268 26.03 7.38 3.20
C ALA A 268 25.28 7.39 1.87
N ARG A 269 24.67 6.26 1.47
CA ARG A 269 23.80 6.17 0.27
C ARG A 269 22.60 7.12 0.38
N TYR A 270 22.05 7.25 1.58
CA TYR A 270 20.92 8.16 1.81
C TYR A 270 21.31 9.63 1.68
N GLN A 271 22.53 9.98 2.11
CA GLN A 271 23.04 11.33 1.91
C GLN A 271 23.27 11.65 0.42
N GLU A 272 23.70 10.67 -0.38
CA GLU A 272 23.78 10.81 -1.83
C GLU A 272 22.41 11.09 -2.46
N LEU A 273 21.37 10.34 -2.06
CA LEU A 273 19.99 10.60 -2.46
C LEU A 273 19.58 12.03 -2.12
N LYS A 274 19.78 12.47 -0.86
CA LYS A 274 19.42 13.84 -0.44
C LYS A 274 20.13 14.91 -1.26
N ASN A 275 21.42 14.74 -1.50
CA ASN A 275 22.24 15.70 -2.24
C ASN A 275 21.87 15.77 -3.74
N SER A 276 21.23 14.74 -4.28
CA SER A 276 20.76 14.68 -5.67
C SER A 276 19.40 15.32 -5.90
N LEU A 277 18.72 15.77 -4.84
CA LEU A 277 17.45 16.49 -4.92
C LEU A 277 17.67 17.99 -5.16
N PRO A 278 16.70 18.70 -5.76
CA PRO A 278 16.77 20.16 -5.88
C PRO A 278 16.83 20.84 -4.51
N GLN A 279 17.61 21.92 -4.43
CA GLN A 279 17.74 22.73 -3.22
C GLN A 279 16.52 23.65 -3.05
#